data_d8ba35bbd7ebef5ead9a27dd2b546b9b
#
_entry.id   d8ba35bbd7ebef5ead9a27dd2b546b9b
#
_cell.length_a   1.000
_cell.length_b   1.000
_cell.length_c   1.000
_cell.angle_alpha   90.00
_cell.angle_beta   90.00
_cell.angle_gamma   90.00
#
_symmetry.space_group_name_H-M   'P 1'
#
loop_
_entity.id
_entity.type
_entity.pdbx_description
1 polymer ?
#
loop_
_entity_poly.entity_id
_entity_poly.type
_entity_poly.pdbx_seq_one_letter_code
_entity_poly.pdbx_strand_id
1 'polypeptide(L)'
;MKSYMASASTVERKWYVVDDADYTLGRLASQVASVLRGKNKPTYTPFIDCGDNVIVINADKVKVTGKKLDQKIYYHHSDYVGGMKETTLKEMMEKKPERVIELAVKGMLPKGPLGRQMYTKLHVYAGPDHDQAAQKPEVLKF
;
A
#
# COMPACT_ATOMS: atom_id res chain seq x y z
N MET A 1 -15.14 2.31 -34.32
CA MET A 1 -14.88 2.86 -32.94
C MET A 1 -13.86 1.97 -32.27
N LYS A 2 -12.79 2.56 -31.74
CA LYS A 2 -11.76 1.79 -31.06
C LYS A 2 -11.76 2.13 -29.55
N SER A 3 -11.68 1.12 -28.70
CA SER A 3 -11.50 1.32 -27.26
C SER A 3 -10.10 1.85 -26.96
N TYR A 4 -9.98 2.72 -25.96
CA TYR A 4 -8.69 3.22 -25.50
C TYR A 4 -7.91 2.08 -24.82
N MET A 5 -6.65 1.94 -25.20
CA MET A 5 -5.71 1.05 -24.54
C MET A 5 -4.46 1.83 -24.14
N ALA A 6 -4.14 1.81 -22.86
CA ALA A 6 -2.93 2.44 -22.35
C ALA A 6 -1.69 1.67 -22.81
N SER A 7 -0.58 2.39 -22.99
CA SER A 7 0.73 1.80 -23.21
C SER A 7 1.73 2.40 -22.20
N ALA A 8 2.88 1.75 -22.03
CA ALA A 8 3.89 2.24 -21.11
C ALA A 8 4.36 3.68 -21.43
N SER A 9 4.29 4.08 -22.69
CA SER A 9 4.65 5.42 -23.14
C SER A 9 3.56 6.48 -22.93
N THR A 10 2.30 6.07 -22.79
CA THR A 10 1.16 7.00 -22.66
C THR A 10 0.70 7.19 -21.21
N VAL A 11 1.16 6.36 -20.30
CA VAL A 11 0.78 6.45 -18.88
C VAL A 11 1.54 7.59 -18.20
N GLU A 12 0.78 8.51 -17.58
CA GLU A 12 1.33 9.57 -16.73
C GLU A 12 1.16 9.16 -15.27
N ARG A 13 2.22 9.25 -14.49
CA ARG A 13 2.23 8.94 -13.06
C ARG A 13 2.48 10.18 -12.23
N LYS A 14 1.61 10.39 -11.24
CA LYS A 14 1.76 11.44 -10.24
C LYS A 14 2.23 10.84 -8.92
N TRP A 15 2.67 11.69 -8.02
CA TRP A 15 3.04 11.32 -6.67
C TRP A 15 2.04 11.91 -5.69
N TYR A 16 1.56 11.07 -4.77
CA TYR A 16 0.63 11.46 -3.73
C TYR A 16 1.17 11.10 -2.37
N VAL A 17 0.87 11.94 -1.37
CA VAL A 17 1.16 11.66 0.03
C VAL A 17 -0.16 11.55 0.80
N VAL A 18 -0.27 10.52 1.63
CA VAL A 18 -1.44 10.23 2.46
C VAL A 18 -0.99 10.12 3.92
N ASP A 19 -1.70 10.79 4.81
CA ASP A 19 -1.47 10.67 6.26
C ASP A 19 -2.35 9.55 6.83
N ASP A 20 -1.71 8.52 7.39
CA ASP A 20 -2.39 7.35 7.95
C ASP A 20 -3.07 7.62 9.30
N ALA A 21 -2.70 8.71 9.99
CA ALA A 21 -3.27 9.04 11.29
C ALA A 21 -4.79 9.26 11.27
N ASP A 22 -5.34 9.63 10.10
CA ASP A 22 -6.77 9.95 9.93
C ASP A 22 -7.64 8.74 9.56
N TYR A 23 -7.05 7.58 9.26
CA TYR A 23 -7.76 6.44 8.67
C TYR A 23 -7.58 5.16 9.45
N THR A 24 -8.54 4.24 9.27
CA THR A 24 -8.39 2.85 9.71
C THR A 24 -7.57 2.06 8.68
N LEU A 25 -6.81 1.07 9.14
CA LEU A 25 -5.89 0.29 8.33
C LEU A 25 -6.54 -0.28 7.05
N GLY A 26 -7.65 -1.00 7.19
CA GLY A 26 -8.30 -1.66 6.05
C GLY A 26 -8.85 -0.68 5.03
N ARG A 27 -9.46 0.40 5.48
CA ARG A 27 -10.03 1.43 4.59
C ARG A 27 -8.95 2.20 3.85
N LEU A 28 -7.88 2.59 4.54
CA LEU A 28 -6.73 3.22 3.90
C LEU A 28 -6.12 2.29 2.86
N ALA A 29 -5.86 1.04 3.22
CA ALA A 29 -5.23 0.07 2.33
C ALA A 29 -6.03 -0.15 1.05
N SER A 30 -7.36 -0.21 1.13
CA SER A 30 -8.22 -0.38 -0.06
C SER A 30 -8.15 0.82 -1.00
N GLN A 31 -8.16 2.03 -0.46
CA GLN A 31 -8.05 3.25 -1.25
C GLN A 31 -6.68 3.40 -1.90
N VAL A 32 -5.63 3.13 -1.13
CA VAL A 32 -4.24 3.15 -1.65
C VAL A 32 -4.06 2.11 -2.75
N ALA A 33 -4.58 0.91 -2.58
CA ALA A 33 -4.50 -0.13 -3.60
C ALA A 33 -5.22 0.27 -4.89
N SER A 34 -6.38 0.95 -4.80
CA SER A 34 -7.10 1.48 -5.97
C SER A 34 -6.28 2.52 -6.72
N VAL A 35 -5.61 3.42 -6.01
CA VAL A 35 -4.74 4.44 -6.61
C VAL A 35 -3.51 3.80 -7.26
N LEU A 36 -2.88 2.85 -6.60
CA LEU A 36 -1.71 2.12 -7.13
C LEU A 36 -2.05 1.34 -8.40
N ARG A 37 -3.26 0.80 -8.47
CA ARG A 37 -3.74 0.07 -9.64
C ARG A 37 -4.22 0.99 -10.76
N GLY A 38 -4.60 2.22 -10.44
CA GLY A 38 -5.08 3.20 -11.41
C GLY A 38 -6.57 3.14 -11.69
N LYS A 39 -7.36 2.47 -10.86
CA LYS A 39 -8.82 2.34 -11.05
C LYS A 39 -9.58 3.67 -11.01
N ASN A 40 -9.00 4.69 -10.40
CA ASN A 40 -9.57 6.03 -10.34
C ASN A 40 -9.41 6.84 -11.64
N LYS A 41 -8.64 6.33 -12.60
CA LYS A 41 -8.40 6.99 -13.87
C LYS A 41 -9.37 6.50 -14.96
N PRO A 42 -9.91 7.39 -15.83
CA PRO A 42 -10.73 6.97 -16.96
C PRO A 42 -9.91 6.17 -17.99
N THR A 43 -8.59 6.31 -18.00
CA THR A 43 -7.66 5.61 -18.88
C THR A 43 -7.23 4.24 -18.36
N TYR A 44 -7.85 3.75 -17.28
CA TYR A 44 -7.50 2.46 -16.68
C TYR A 44 -7.54 1.32 -17.69
N THR A 45 -6.46 0.56 -17.76
CA THR A 45 -6.31 -0.63 -18.58
C THR A 45 -5.82 -1.80 -17.72
N PRO A 46 -6.55 -2.94 -17.66
CA PRO A 46 -6.25 -4.01 -16.69
C PRO A 46 -4.88 -4.68 -16.86
N PHE A 47 -4.33 -4.72 -18.07
CA PHE A 47 -3.06 -5.41 -18.34
C PHE A 47 -1.82 -4.51 -18.26
N ILE A 48 -2.01 -3.23 -17.97
CA ILE A 48 -0.92 -2.22 -17.84
C ILE A 48 -0.99 -1.59 -16.45
N ASP A 49 0.17 -1.27 -15.90
CA ASP A 49 0.27 -0.51 -14.65
C ASP A 49 -0.01 0.97 -14.91
N CYS A 50 -1.26 1.38 -14.70
CA CYS A 50 -1.74 2.75 -14.92
C CYS A 50 -1.73 3.61 -13.66
N GLY A 51 -1.37 3.06 -12.51
CA GLY A 51 -1.50 3.73 -11.22
C GLY A 51 -0.42 4.77 -10.96
N ASP A 52 -0.63 5.52 -9.88
CA ASP A 52 0.28 6.56 -9.40
C ASP A 52 1.15 6.05 -8.25
N ASN A 53 2.20 6.79 -7.92
CA ASN A 53 3.02 6.53 -6.76
C ASN A 53 2.33 7.08 -5.51
N VAL A 54 2.34 6.33 -4.42
CA VAL A 54 1.73 6.72 -3.16
C VAL A 54 2.75 6.65 -2.04
N ILE A 55 2.82 7.71 -1.26
CA ILE A 55 3.62 7.81 -0.04
C ILE A 55 2.66 7.82 1.14
N VAL A 56 2.81 6.88 2.06
CA VAL A 56 2.03 6.84 3.30
C VAL A 56 2.94 7.27 4.45
N ILE A 57 2.54 8.27 5.19
CA ILE A 57 3.26 8.79 6.36
C ILE A 57 2.50 8.48 7.64
N ASN A 58 3.18 8.58 8.79
CA ASN A 58 2.60 8.30 10.12
C ASN A 58 2.06 6.87 10.25
N ALA A 59 2.74 5.89 9.69
CA ALA A 59 2.34 4.49 9.79
C ALA A 59 2.25 3.96 11.22
N ASP A 60 2.98 4.56 12.15
CA ASP A 60 2.93 4.26 13.58
C ASP A 60 1.62 4.67 14.26
N LYS A 61 0.83 5.54 13.61
CA LYS A 61 -0.43 6.07 14.14
C LYS A 61 -1.68 5.45 13.49
N VAL A 62 -1.52 4.36 12.74
CA VAL A 62 -2.64 3.69 12.10
C VAL A 62 -3.68 3.24 13.12
N LYS A 63 -4.95 3.43 12.79
CA LYS A 63 -6.07 3.01 13.64
C LYS A 63 -6.56 1.63 13.25
N VAL A 64 -6.80 0.80 14.25
CA VAL A 64 -7.44 -0.51 14.08
C VAL A 64 -8.63 -0.61 15.02
N THR A 65 -9.67 -1.34 14.61
CA THR A 65 -10.90 -1.49 15.36
C THR A 65 -10.93 -2.80 16.14
N GLY A 66 -11.74 -2.83 17.22
CA GLY A 66 -11.93 -4.02 18.04
C GLY A 66 -10.65 -4.46 18.75
N LYS A 67 -10.50 -5.78 18.89
CA LYS A 67 -9.37 -6.42 19.61
C LYS A 67 -8.25 -6.88 18.65
N LYS A 68 -8.13 -6.27 17.49
CA LYS A 68 -7.16 -6.69 16.47
C LYS A 68 -5.71 -6.56 16.91
N LEU A 69 -5.40 -5.59 17.77
CA LEU A 69 -4.04 -5.42 18.30
C LEU A 69 -3.52 -6.70 18.98
N ASP A 70 -4.39 -7.41 19.71
CA ASP A 70 -4.01 -8.61 20.45
C ASP A 70 -4.33 -9.90 19.68
N GLN A 71 -5.35 -9.89 18.83
CA GLN A 71 -5.89 -11.09 18.18
C GLN A 71 -5.40 -11.31 16.76
N LYS A 72 -5.06 -10.24 16.03
CA LYS A 72 -4.53 -10.40 14.67
C LYS A 72 -3.11 -10.90 14.71
N ILE A 73 -2.85 -12.01 14.02
CA ILE A 73 -1.54 -12.67 13.99
C ILE A 73 -1.02 -12.69 12.55
N TYR A 74 0.24 -12.28 12.38
CA TYR A 74 0.97 -12.41 11.13
C TYR A 74 1.82 -13.66 11.19
N TYR A 75 1.64 -14.54 10.19
CA TYR A 75 2.36 -15.80 10.09
C TYR A 75 3.50 -15.71 9.08
N HIS A 76 4.62 -16.26 9.46
CA HIS A 76 5.79 -16.39 8.59
C HIS A 76 6.48 -17.72 8.86
N HIS A 77 6.98 -18.38 7.83
CA HIS A 77 7.68 -19.67 7.98
C HIS A 77 9.11 -19.59 7.44
N SER A 78 9.99 -20.41 8.01
CA SER A 78 11.41 -20.47 7.68
C SER A 78 11.79 -21.59 6.71
N ASP A 79 10.80 -22.27 6.11
CA ASP A 79 10.96 -23.45 5.23
C ASP A 79 11.49 -24.73 5.92
N TYR A 80 11.64 -24.70 7.25
CA TYR A 80 11.94 -25.89 8.06
C TYR A 80 10.66 -26.44 8.69
N VAL A 81 10.63 -27.75 8.96
CA VAL A 81 9.52 -28.37 9.68
C VAL A 81 9.39 -27.74 11.07
N GLY A 82 8.19 -27.27 11.43
CA GLY A 82 7.94 -26.57 12.68
C GLY A 82 8.47 -25.13 12.71
N GLY A 83 8.89 -24.57 11.58
CA GLY A 83 9.44 -23.21 11.48
C GLY A 83 8.43 -22.08 11.36
N MET A 84 7.15 -22.31 11.68
CA MET A 84 6.11 -21.27 11.65
C MET A 84 6.36 -20.26 12.78
N LYS A 85 6.45 -18.99 12.40
CA LYS A 85 6.58 -17.87 13.33
C LYS A 85 5.31 -17.04 13.35
N GLU A 86 4.92 -16.62 14.53
CA GLU A 86 3.73 -15.83 14.76
C GLU A 86 4.12 -14.47 15.37
N THR A 87 3.55 -13.39 14.82
CA THR A 87 3.74 -12.04 15.33
C THR A 87 2.39 -11.37 15.48
N THR A 88 2.06 -10.86 16.64
CA THR A 88 0.81 -10.12 16.84
C THR A 88 0.88 -8.76 16.17
N LEU A 89 -0.27 -8.16 15.89
CA LEU A 89 -0.33 -6.80 15.33
C LEU A 89 0.36 -5.79 16.24
N LYS A 90 0.20 -5.93 17.56
CA LYS A 90 0.85 -5.07 18.55
C LYS A 90 2.39 -5.13 18.45
N GLU A 91 2.95 -6.33 18.38
CA GLU A 91 4.41 -6.52 18.21
C GLU A 91 4.90 -5.95 16.86
N MET A 92 4.14 -6.16 15.80
CA MET A 92 4.48 -5.62 14.48
C MET A 92 4.47 -4.09 14.47
N MET A 93 3.50 -3.47 15.12
CA MET A 93 3.42 -2.01 15.27
C MET A 93 4.58 -1.42 16.05
N GLU A 94 5.07 -2.14 17.07
CA GLU A 94 6.22 -1.71 17.87
C GLU A 94 7.55 -1.83 17.11
N LYS A 95 7.72 -2.91 16.35
CA LYS A 95 8.98 -3.21 15.67
C LYS A 95 9.08 -2.60 14.28
N LYS A 96 8.06 -2.77 13.46
CA LYS A 96 8.03 -2.35 12.05
C LYS A 96 6.62 -1.92 11.65
N PRO A 97 6.18 -0.72 12.03
CA PRO A 97 4.82 -0.26 11.70
C PRO A 97 4.59 -0.13 10.18
N GLU A 98 5.62 0.17 9.41
CA GLU A 98 5.52 0.25 7.94
C GLU A 98 5.05 -1.07 7.33
N ARG A 99 5.50 -2.18 7.90
CA ARG A 99 5.19 -3.52 7.39
C ARG A 99 3.70 -3.86 7.49
N VAL A 100 3.01 -3.31 8.47
CA VAL A 100 1.56 -3.49 8.65
C VAL A 100 0.80 -2.97 7.43
N ILE A 101 1.11 -1.75 7.01
CA ILE A 101 0.46 -1.12 5.87
C ILE A 101 0.88 -1.79 4.56
N GLU A 102 2.16 -2.09 4.42
CA GLU A 102 2.68 -2.79 3.24
C GLU A 102 2.00 -4.13 3.00
N LEU A 103 1.83 -4.94 4.04
CA LEU A 103 1.15 -6.24 3.93
C LEU A 103 -0.33 -6.10 3.62
N ALA A 104 -1.01 -5.12 4.22
CA ALA A 104 -2.41 -4.86 3.94
C ALA A 104 -2.64 -4.46 2.48
N VAL A 105 -1.84 -3.55 1.95
CA VAL A 105 -1.94 -3.11 0.55
C VAL A 105 -1.54 -4.22 -0.41
N LYS A 106 -0.47 -4.94 -0.13
CA LYS A 106 -0.02 -6.07 -0.96
C LYS A 106 -1.09 -7.15 -1.11
N GLY A 107 -1.82 -7.45 -0.02
CA GLY A 107 -2.92 -8.39 -0.05
C GLY A 107 -4.10 -7.96 -0.93
N MET A 108 -4.26 -6.66 -1.15
CA MET A 108 -5.33 -6.07 -1.97
C MET A 108 -4.92 -5.81 -3.42
N LEU A 109 -3.65 -5.91 -3.75
CA LEU A 109 -3.15 -5.79 -5.12
C LEU A 109 -3.25 -7.14 -5.85
N PRO A 110 -3.28 -7.14 -7.21
CA PRO A 110 -3.27 -8.37 -7.99
C PRO A 110 -2.06 -9.25 -7.65
N LYS A 111 -2.23 -10.56 -7.78
CA LYS A 111 -1.14 -11.51 -7.68
C LYS A 111 -0.43 -11.63 -9.02
N GLY A 112 0.87 -11.82 -9.00
CA GLY A 112 1.67 -11.99 -10.21
C GLY A 112 2.59 -10.81 -10.52
N PRO A 113 3.25 -10.80 -11.69
CA PRO A 113 4.26 -9.79 -12.03
C PRO A 113 3.74 -8.35 -12.04
N LEU A 114 2.55 -8.13 -12.60
CA LEU A 114 1.95 -6.79 -12.67
C LEU A 114 1.63 -6.24 -11.27
N GLY A 115 1.07 -7.07 -10.40
CA GLY A 115 0.81 -6.68 -9.01
C GLY A 115 2.08 -6.35 -8.24
N ARG A 116 3.16 -7.06 -8.49
CA ARG A 116 4.48 -6.75 -7.89
C ARG A 116 5.03 -5.41 -8.38
N GLN A 117 4.83 -5.06 -9.65
CA GLN A 117 5.20 -3.74 -10.17
C GLN A 117 4.37 -2.62 -9.51
N MET A 118 3.07 -2.83 -9.32
CA MET A 118 2.21 -1.87 -8.62
C MET A 118 2.67 -1.67 -7.18
N TYR A 119 3.05 -2.73 -6.49
CA TYR A 119 3.54 -2.67 -5.12
C TYR A 119 4.82 -1.85 -4.96
N THR A 120 5.71 -1.85 -5.94
CA THR A 120 6.96 -1.06 -5.89
C THR A 120 6.74 0.45 -5.87
N LYS A 121 5.54 0.92 -6.24
CA LYS A 121 5.18 2.34 -6.20
C LYS A 121 4.65 2.80 -4.83
N LEU A 122 4.53 1.90 -3.88
CA LEU A 122 4.14 2.21 -2.51
C LEU A 122 5.38 2.49 -1.67
N HIS A 123 5.38 3.63 -0.99
CA HIS A 123 6.41 4.04 -0.05
C HIS A 123 5.76 4.33 1.30
N VAL A 124 6.18 3.64 2.34
CA VAL A 124 5.59 3.76 3.69
C VAL A 124 6.65 4.24 4.66
N TYR A 125 6.31 5.23 5.45
CA TYR A 125 7.18 5.82 6.48
C TYR A 125 6.46 5.83 7.82
N ALA A 126 7.16 5.45 8.88
CA ALA A 126 6.60 5.42 10.23
C ALA A 126 6.34 6.82 10.79
N GLY A 127 7.23 7.77 10.51
CA GLY A 127 7.13 9.15 10.96
C GLY A 127 6.42 10.07 9.98
N PRO A 128 6.38 11.38 10.29
CA PRO A 128 5.74 12.37 9.43
C PRO A 128 6.58 12.77 8.20
N ASP A 129 7.87 12.46 8.20
CA ASP A 129 8.79 12.83 7.15
C ASP A 129 8.99 11.72 6.13
N HIS A 130 9.24 12.12 4.87
CA HIS A 130 9.53 11.20 3.78
C HIS A 130 10.69 11.72 2.91
N ASP A 131 11.32 10.83 2.17
CA ASP A 131 12.52 11.15 1.37
C ASP A 131 12.20 11.58 -0.07
N GLN A 132 10.91 11.75 -0.41
CA GLN A 132 10.43 11.96 -1.78
C GLN A 132 10.09 13.42 -2.08
N ALA A 133 10.68 14.38 -1.38
CA ALA A 133 10.40 15.82 -1.56
C ALA A 133 10.70 16.31 -2.99
N ALA A 134 11.71 15.75 -3.65
CA ALA A 134 12.07 16.10 -5.02
C ALA A 134 10.97 15.78 -6.04
N GLN A 135 10.10 14.82 -5.75
CA GLN A 135 8.99 14.43 -6.62
C GLN A 135 7.76 15.35 -6.50
N LYS A 136 7.79 16.31 -5.58
CA LYS A 136 6.70 17.26 -5.32
C LYS A 136 5.33 16.57 -5.17
N PRO A 137 5.18 15.66 -4.19
CA PRO A 137 3.94 14.91 -4.03
C PRO A 137 2.77 15.84 -3.63
N GLU A 138 1.59 15.55 -4.17
CA GLU A 138 0.35 16.22 -3.80
C GLU A 138 -0.29 15.51 -2.60
N VAL A 139 -0.94 16.26 -1.71
CA VAL A 139 -1.68 15.70 -0.59
C VAL A 139 -2.97 15.07 -1.11
N LEU A 140 -3.20 13.81 -0.77
CA LEU A 140 -4.39 13.06 -1.14
C LEU A 140 -5.20 12.74 0.11
N LYS A 141 -6.50 13.07 0.07
CA LYS A 141 -7.47 12.71 1.11
C LYS A 141 -8.58 11.86 0.50
N PHE A 142 -8.95 10.82 1.21
CA PHE A 142 -10.02 9.91 0.80
C PHE A 142 -11.34 10.20 1.48
#